data_8ec1fb8551d00fa15f2a015609de03c7
#
_entry.id   8ec1fb8551d00fa15f2a015609de03c7
#
_cell.length_a   1.000
_cell.length_b   1.000
_cell.length_c   1.000
_cell.angle_alpha   90.00
_cell.angle_beta   90.00
_cell.angle_gamma   90.00
#
_symmetry.space_group_name_H-M   'P 1'
#
loop_
_entity.id
_entity.type
_entity.pdbx_description
1 polymer ?
#
loop_
_entity_poly.entity_id
_entity_poly.type
_entity_poly.pdbx_seq_one_letter_code
_entity_poly.pdbx_strand_id
1 'polypeptide(L)'
;MRLLARREHSRAELVVKLGARGHGKEEIEAALAGLAEAGLQSDARYAEAYARSRMERGYGPLRIRAELAARGVDETLAERAVAALGADWTAQAAALRARRFGPGLPRAGAERARQARWLAGRGFPAEVVRAVLKGWETDDER
;
A
#
# COMPACT_ATOMS: atom_id res chain seq x y z
N MET A 1 24.29 10.01 -7.88
CA MET A 1 22.83 9.88 -7.97
C MET A 1 22.15 10.14 -6.63
N ARG A 2 21.97 11.42 -6.34
CA ARG A 2 21.41 11.83 -5.05
C ARG A 2 19.98 11.34 -4.81
N LEU A 3 19.15 11.26 -5.87
CA LEU A 3 17.76 10.83 -5.73
C LEU A 3 17.65 9.40 -5.21
N LEU A 4 18.45 8.49 -5.77
CA LEU A 4 18.42 7.09 -5.36
C LEU A 4 19.15 6.84 -4.05
N ALA A 5 20.09 7.71 -3.66
CA ALA A 5 20.82 7.58 -2.40
C ALA A 5 19.92 7.79 -1.18
N ARG A 6 18.78 8.47 -1.32
CA ARG A 6 17.87 8.77 -0.20
C ARG A 6 16.81 7.70 -0.01
N ARG A 7 16.35 7.09 -1.08
CA ARG A 7 15.34 6.03 -1.06
C ARG A 7 15.20 5.41 -2.44
N GLU A 8 14.44 4.33 -2.51
CA GLU A 8 14.06 3.76 -3.78
C GLU A 8 13.10 4.70 -4.52
N HIS A 9 13.19 4.70 -5.84
CA HIS A 9 12.32 5.47 -6.71
C HIS A 9 11.74 4.58 -7.79
N SER A 10 10.49 4.82 -8.18
CA SER A 10 9.94 4.19 -9.36
C SER A 10 10.52 4.87 -10.61
N ARG A 11 10.50 4.15 -11.73
CA ARG A 11 10.92 4.72 -13.00
C ARG A 11 10.10 5.97 -13.34
N ALA A 12 8.78 5.90 -13.13
CA ALA A 12 7.88 7.03 -13.39
C ALA A 12 8.23 8.26 -12.55
N GLU A 13 8.57 8.07 -11.26
CA GLU A 13 9.00 9.18 -10.40
C GLU A 13 10.26 9.84 -10.92
N LEU A 14 11.22 9.04 -11.37
CA LEU A 14 12.48 9.57 -11.91
C LEU A 14 12.26 10.35 -13.20
N VAL A 15 11.36 9.89 -14.05
CA VAL A 15 11.00 10.61 -15.29
C VAL A 15 10.50 12.01 -14.92
N VAL A 16 9.57 12.11 -13.97
CA VAL A 16 9.01 13.39 -13.55
C VAL A 16 10.10 14.29 -12.95
N LYS A 17 10.90 13.74 -12.05
CA LYS A 17 11.94 14.54 -11.36
C LYS A 17 13.02 15.03 -12.30
N LEU A 18 13.48 14.19 -13.21
CA LEU A 18 14.51 14.58 -14.17
C LEU A 18 13.95 15.59 -15.19
N GLY A 19 12.70 15.40 -15.61
CA GLY A 19 12.03 16.36 -16.47
C GLY A 19 11.88 17.73 -15.80
N ALA A 20 11.54 17.75 -14.53
CA ALA A 20 11.44 19.00 -13.76
C ALA A 20 12.76 19.75 -13.63
N ARG A 21 13.89 19.03 -13.73
CA ARG A 21 15.24 19.62 -13.68
C ARG A 21 15.74 20.05 -15.06
N GLY A 22 14.91 19.96 -16.09
CA GLY A 22 15.23 20.44 -17.42
C GLY A 22 15.89 19.45 -18.36
N HIS A 23 15.96 18.17 -17.97
CA HIS A 23 16.53 17.15 -18.85
C HIS A 23 15.57 16.79 -19.98
N GLY A 24 16.09 16.54 -21.16
CA GLY A 24 15.30 16.13 -22.32
C GLY A 24 14.92 14.67 -22.25
N LYS A 25 13.90 14.30 -23.04
CA LYS A 25 13.37 12.94 -23.06
C LYS A 25 14.45 11.89 -23.33
N GLU A 26 15.31 12.12 -24.33
CA GLU A 26 16.36 11.17 -24.69
C GLU A 26 17.39 11.01 -23.59
N GLU A 27 17.77 12.12 -22.92
CA GLU A 27 18.67 12.09 -21.79
C GLU A 27 18.11 11.28 -20.63
N ILE A 28 16.81 11.46 -20.36
CA ILE A 28 16.11 10.73 -19.29
C ILE A 28 16.10 9.24 -19.59
N GLU A 29 15.76 8.85 -20.84
CA GLU A 29 15.73 7.43 -21.23
C GLU A 29 17.09 6.77 -21.08
N ALA A 30 18.14 7.46 -21.52
CA ALA A 30 19.51 6.94 -21.42
C ALA A 30 19.92 6.78 -19.96
N ALA A 31 19.63 7.78 -19.13
CA ALA A 31 19.97 7.74 -17.70
C ALA A 31 19.24 6.60 -16.98
N LEU A 32 17.94 6.41 -17.29
CA LEU A 32 17.15 5.35 -16.66
C LEU A 32 17.63 3.96 -17.09
N ALA A 33 17.98 3.79 -18.35
CA ALA A 33 18.55 2.53 -18.82
C ALA A 33 19.85 2.19 -18.09
N GLY A 34 20.72 3.20 -17.90
CA GLY A 34 21.96 3.01 -17.15
C GLY A 34 21.74 2.65 -15.69
N LEU A 35 20.78 3.31 -15.05
CA LEU A 35 20.43 3.01 -13.66
C LEU A 35 19.88 1.60 -13.49
N ALA A 36 19.05 1.18 -14.43
CA ALA A 36 18.46 -0.17 -14.40
C ALA A 36 19.55 -1.24 -14.58
N GLU A 37 20.45 -1.05 -15.54
CA GLU A 37 21.57 -1.97 -15.76
C GLU A 37 22.51 -2.06 -14.56
N ALA A 38 22.71 -0.94 -13.88
CA ALA A 38 23.56 -0.91 -12.68
C ALA A 38 22.84 -1.44 -11.43
N GLY A 39 21.56 -1.81 -11.54
CA GLY A 39 20.78 -2.28 -10.39
C GLY A 39 20.38 -1.18 -9.42
N LEU A 40 20.53 0.08 -9.82
CA LEU A 40 20.24 1.24 -8.97
C LEU A 40 18.78 1.68 -9.04
N GLN A 41 18.05 1.23 -10.07
CA GLN A 41 16.62 1.49 -10.19
C GLN A 41 15.90 0.16 -10.48
N SER A 42 14.83 -0.11 -9.76
CA SER A 42 13.99 -1.28 -9.97
C SER A 42 12.59 -0.98 -9.44
N ASP A 43 11.59 -1.08 -10.30
CA ASP A 43 10.20 -0.89 -9.87
C ASP A 43 9.75 -1.99 -8.93
N ALA A 44 10.25 -3.21 -9.10
CA ALA A 44 9.95 -4.31 -8.18
C ALA A 44 10.46 -3.99 -6.77
N ARG A 45 11.71 -3.55 -6.66
CA ARG A 45 12.30 -3.19 -5.37
C ARG A 45 11.62 -1.98 -4.75
N TYR A 46 11.29 -0.97 -5.57
CA TYR A 46 10.55 0.19 -5.13
C TYR A 46 9.20 -0.21 -4.56
N ALA A 47 8.47 -1.07 -5.29
CA ALA A 47 7.13 -1.50 -4.88
C ALA A 47 7.17 -2.26 -3.55
N GLU A 48 8.15 -3.13 -3.36
CA GLU A 48 8.30 -3.88 -2.10
C GLU A 48 8.57 -2.97 -0.92
N ALA A 49 9.48 -2.01 -1.08
CA ALA A 49 9.80 -1.06 -0.01
C ALA A 49 8.61 -0.17 0.32
N TYR A 50 7.91 0.30 -0.71
CA TYR A 50 6.73 1.13 -0.55
C TYR A 50 5.61 0.37 0.17
N ALA A 51 5.32 -0.83 -0.29
CA ALA A 51 4.25 -1.66 0.27
C ALA A 51 4.50 -1.92 1.76
N ARG A 52 5.72 -2.27 2.13
CA ARG A 52 6.08 -2.53 3.52
C ARG A 52 5.89 -1.30 4.38
N SER A 53 6.37 -0.15 3.91
CA SER A 53 6.23 1.11 4.63
C SER A 53 4.75 1.47 4.87
N ARG A 54 3.91 1.29 3.86
CA ARG A 54 2.49 1.60 3.99
C ARG A 54 1.77 0.63 4.91
N MET A 55 2.09 -0.66 4.83
CA MET A 55 1.54 -1.66 5.74
C MET A 55 1.87 -1.30 7.20
N GLU A 56 3.10 -0.94 7.46
CA GLU A 56 3.55 -0.56 8.81
C GLU A 56 2.83 0.68 9.33
N ARG A 57 2.36 1.53 8.43
CA ARG A 57 1.57 2.72 8.80
C ARG A 57 0.07 2.43 8.89
N GLY A 58 -0.34 1.20 8.73
CA GLY A 58 -1.72 0.79 8.93
C GLY A 58 -2.61 0.85 7.69
N TYR A 59 -2.02 0.77 6.49
CA TYR A 59 -2.81 0.74 5.26
C TYR A 59 -3.00 -0.68 4.76
N GLY A 60 -4.15 -0.94 4.15
CA GLY A 60 -4.49 -2.25 3.61
C GLY A 60 -4.07 -2.44 2.16
N PRO A 61 -4.21 -3.68 1.65
CA PRO A 61 -3.67 -4.06 0.34
C PRO A 61 -4.28 -3.30 -0.84
N LEU A 62 -5.57 -2.98 -0.79
CA LEU A 62 -6.22 -2.27 -1.90
C LEU A 62 -5.68 -0.86 -2.07
N ARG A 63 -5.47 -0.16 -0.96
CA ARG A 63 -4.93 1.18 -1.00
C ARG A 63 -3.46 1.20 -1.42
N ILE A 64 -2.68 0.23 -0.93
CA ILE A 64 -1.27 0.10 -1.31
C ILE A 64 -1.16 -0.11 -2.82
N ARG A 65 -1.96 -1.01 -3.37
CA ARG A 65 -1.95 -1.27 -4.82
C ARG A 65 -2.36 -0.04 -5.63
N ALA A 66 -3.41 0.67 -5.17
CA ALA A 66 -3.86 1.89 -5.84
C ALA A 66 -2.79 2.98 -5.81
N GLU A 67 -2.10 3.14 -4.69
CA GLU A 67 -1.03 4.12 -4.56
C GLU A 67 0.16 3.78 -5.45
N LEU A 68 0.52 2.49 -5.54
CA LEU A 68 1.58 2.04 -6.44
C LEU A 68 1.23 2.31 -7.90
N ALA A 69 -0.02 2.04 -8.29
CA ALA A 69 -0.49 2.34 -9.64
C ALA A 69 -0.39 3.83 -9.96
N ALA A 70 -0.77 4.67 -8.99
CA ALA A 70 -0.67 6.13 -9.15
C ALA A 70 0.78 6.61 -9.30
N ARG A 71 1.74 5.82 -8.81
CA ARG A 71 3.16 6.10 -8.92
C ARG A 71 3.82 5.45 -10.14
N GLY A 72 3.00 4.88 -11.02
CA GLY A 72 3.47 4.33 -12.28
C GLY A 72 4.03 2.92 -12.20
N VAL A 73 3.76 2.21 -11.11
CA VAL A 73 4.18 0.81 -10.98
C VAL A 73 3.16 -0.08 -11.69
N ASP A 74 3.65 -1.01 -12.50
CA ASP A 74 2.83 -2.00 -13.21
C ASP A 74 1.98 -2.81 -12.21
N GLU A 75 0.75 -3.11 -12.60
CA GLU A 75 -0.20 -3.82 -11.74
C GLU A 75 0.33 -5.17 -11.23
N THR A 76 1.00 -5.93 -12.11
CA THR A 76 1.56 -7.22 -11.74
C THR A 76 2.64 -7.06 -10.67
N LEU A 77 3.50 -6.06 -10.81
CA LEU A 77 4.54 -5.77 -9.81
C LEU A 77 3.93 -5.33 -8.50
N ALA A 78 2.86 -4.51 -8.55
CA ALA A 78 2.17 -4.06 -7.35
C ALA A 78 1.53 -5.24 -6.61
N GLU A 79 0.87 -6.14 -7.33
CA GLU A 79 0.28 -7.35 -6.73
C GLU A 79 1.33 -8.25 -6.09
N ARG A 80 2.46 -8.44 -6.77
CA ARG A 80 3.55 -9.25 -6.25
C ARG A 80 4.16 -8.63 -5.00
N ALA A 81 4.32 -7.32 -4.99
CA ALA A 81 4.88 -6.61 -3.83
C ALA A 81 3.98 -6.77 -2.60
N VAL A 82 2.68 -6.63 -2.78
CA VAL A 82 1.71 -6.80 -1.69
C VAL A 82 1.70 -8.25 -1.20
N ALA A 83 1.69 -9.22 -2.14
CA ALA A 83 1.73 -10.64 -1.79
C ALA A 83 3.01 -11.01 -1.04
N ALA A 84 4.13 -10.42 -1.43
CA ALA A 84 5.43 -10.70 -0.82
C ALA A 84 5.52 -10.25 0.65
N LEU A 85 4.61 -9.36 1.09
CA LEU A 85 4.55 -8.96 2.50
C LEU A 85 4.17 -10.13 3.41
N GLY A 86 3.46 -11.13 2.88
CA GLY A 86 3.02 -12.28 3.68
C GLY A 86 2.13 -11.88 4.84
N ALA A 87 1.39 -10.77 4.71
CA ALA A 87 0.63 -10.21 5.81
C ALA A 87 -0.69 -10.95 6.05
N ASP A 88 -1.04 -11.10 7.31
CA ASP A 88 -2.39 -11.48 7.71
C ASP A 88 -3.20 -10.19 7.80
N TRP A 89 -3.92 -9.86 6.72
CA TRP A 89 -4.64 -8.59 6.64
C TRP A 89 -5.78 -8.48 7.65
N THR A 90 -6.40 -9.60 7.99
CA THR A 90 -7.45 -9.60 9.02
C THR A 90 -6.87 -9.26 10.38
N ALA A 91 -5.72 -9.86 10.73
CA ALA A 91 -5.04 -9.55 11.99
C ALA A 91 -4.57 -8.09 12.02
N GLN A 92 -4.03 -7.59 10.91
CA GLN A 92 -3.59 -6.19 10.79
C GLN A 92 -4.77 -5.24 10.99
N ALA A 93 -5.88 -5.49 10.33
CA ALA A 93 -7.08 -4.66 10.42
C ALA A 93 -7.67 -4.71 11.83
N ALA A 94 -7.72 -5.88 12.45
CA ALA A 94 -8.24 -6.04 13.81
C ALA A 94 -7.43 -5.24 14.83
N ALA A 95 -6.11 -5.32 14.75
CA ALA A 95 -5.22 -4.58 15.63
C ALA A 95 -5.37 -3.07 15.44
N LEU A 96 -5.46 -2.63 14.20
CA LEU A 96 -5.62 -1.22 13.86
C LEU A 96 -6.96 -0.69 14.39
N ARG A 97 -8.05 -1.44 14.17
CA ARG A 97 -9.38 -1.08 14.67
C ARG A 97 -9.36 -0.93 16.20
N ALA A 98 -8.77 -1.91 16.88
CA ALA A 98 -8.71 -1.88 18.35
C ALA A 98 -7.94 -0.67 18.87
N ARG A 99 -6.86 -0.29 18.22
CA ARG A 99 -6.10 0.90 18.61
C ARG A 99 -6.89 2.18 18.37
N ARG A 100 -7.68 2.22 17.31
CA ARG A 100 -8.44 3.42 16.94
C ARG A 100 -9.72 3.58 17.76
N PHE A 101 -10.45 2.48 18.00
CA PHE A 101 -11.78 2.50 18.59
C PHE A 101 -11.89 1.81 19.96
N GLY A 102 -10.81 1.21 20.43
CA GLY A 102 -10.81 0.44 21.68
C GLY A 102 -11.05 -1.04 21.43
N PRO A 103 -10.84 -1.89 22.44
CA PRO A 103 -10.86 -3.35 22.28
C PRO A 103 -12.24 -3.95 22.02
N GLY A 104 -13.31 -3.29 22.47
CA GLY A 104 -14.66 -3.80 22.26
C GLY A 104 -15.18 -3.62 20.86
N LEU A 105 -15.89 -4.62 20.35
CA LEU A 105 -16.52 -4.53 19.04
C LEU A 105 -17.81 -3.71 19.10
N PRO A 106 -18.16 -2.99 18.01
CA PRO A 106 -19.38 -2.18 17.99
C PRO A 106 -20.62 -3.04 17.97
N ARG A 107 -21.64 -2.64 18.74
CA ARG A 107 -22.92 -3.35 18.78
C ARG A 107 -24.00 -2.69 17.94
N ALA A 108 -23.98 -1.37 17.87
CA ALA A 108 -24.96 -0.63 17.11
C ALA A 108 -24.64 -0.65 15.61
N GLY A 109 -25.66 -0.77 14.79
CA GLY A 109 -25.51 -0.79 13.33
C GLY A 109 -24.79 0.45 12.79
N ALA A 110 -25.12 1.64 13.31
CA ALA A 110 -24.50 2.90 12.88
C ALA A 110 -23.01 2.93 13.21
N GLU A 111 -22.63 2.51 14.40
CA GLU A 111 -21.21 2.50 14.81
C GLU A 111 -20.43 1.43 14.03
N ARG A 112 -21.04 0.27 13.84
CA ARG A 112 -20.43 -0.78 13.02
C ARG A 112 -20.18 -0.29 11.61
N ALA A 113 -21.16 0.38 11.01
CA ALA A 113 -21.03 0.95 9.67
C ALA A 113 -19.93 2.00 9.61
N ARG A 114 -19.82 2.84 10.65
CA ARG A 114 -18.77 3.86 10.74
C ARG A 114 -17.38 3.23 10.76
N GLN A 115 -17.20 2.20 11.58
CA GLN A 115 -15.91 1.50 11.67
C GLN A 115 -15.60 0.74 10.37
N ALA A 116 -16.61 0.16 9.74
CA ALA A 116 -16.44 -0.51 8.45
C ALA A 116 -15.95 0.47 7.38
N ARG A 117 -16.55 1.66 7.31
CA ARG A 117 -16.12 2.68 6.36
C ARG A 117 -14.69 3.16 6.63
N TRP A 118 -14.31 3.28 7.90
CA TRP A 118 -12.97 3.68 8.26
C TRP A 118 -11.94 2.64 7.80
N LEU A 119 -12.23 1.37 8.06
CA LEU A 119 -11.34 0.27 7.63
C LEU A 119 -11.26 0.20 6.10
N ALA A 120 -12.39 0.32 5.41
CA ALA A 120 -12.42 0.34 3.95
C ALA A 120 -11.59 1.50 3.39
N GLY A 121 -11.67 2.66 4.02
CA GLY A 121 -10.87 3.84 3.65
C GLY A 121 -9.38 3.65 3.84
N ARG A 122 -8.99 2.79 4.79
CA ARG A 122 -7.58 2.42 4.98
C ARG A 122 -7.09 1.43 3.92
N GLY A 123 -8.00 0.87 3.14
CA GLY A 123 -7.65 -0.02 2.04
C GLY A 123 -7.86 -1.50 2.30
N PHE A 124 -8.62 -1.86 3.34
CA PHE A 124 -8.90 -3.27 3.61
C PHE A 124 -10.09 -3.75 2.78
N PRO A 125 -10.01 -4.95 2.17
CA PRO A 125 -11.11 -5.50 1.40
C PRO A 125 -12.36 -5.74 2.26
N ALA A 126 -13.53 -5.73 1.61
CA ALA A 126 -14.81 -5.94 2.30
C ALA A 126 -14.83 -7.23 3.13
N GLU A 127 -14.26 -8.30 2.61
CA GLU A 127 -14.18 -9.59 3.33
C GLU A 127 -13.38 -9.50 4.61
N VAL A 128 -12.28 -8.73 4.59
CA VAL A 128 -11.45 -8.48 5.78
C VAL A 128 -12.24 -7.65 6.79
N VAL A 129 -12.89 -6.59 6.32
CA VAL A 129 -13.70 -5.72 7.18
C VAL A 129 -14.80 -6.53 7.87
N ARG A 130 -15.50 -7.37 7.11
CA ARG A 130 -16.56 -8.23 7.68
C ARG A 130 -16.00 -9.20 8.71
N ALA A 131 -14.85 -9.81 8.42
CA ALA A 131 -14.23 -10.75 9.36
C ALA A 131 -13.85 -10.07 10.67
N VAL A 132 -13.34 -8.85 10.60
CA VAL A 132 -12.93 -8.08 11.79
C VAL A 132 -14.13 -7.69 12.65
N LEU A 133 -15.24 -7.30 12.04
CA LEU A 133 -16.41 -6.77 12.74
C LEU A 133 -17.48 -7.81 13.07
N LYS A 134 -17.29 -9.04 12.65
CA LYS A 134 -18.32 -10.08 12.73
C LYS A 134 -18.34 -10.84 14.06
N GLY A 135 -17.39 -10.63 14.94
CA GLY A 135 -17.26 -11.38 16.19
C GLY A 135 -18.55 -11.42 17.04
N TRP A 136 -19.28 -10.32 17.09
CA TRP A 136 -20.52 -10.23 17.86
C TRP A 136 -21.70 -10.90 17.16
N GLU A 137 -21.68 -10.96 15.83
CA GLU A 137 -22.74 -11.61 15.05
C GLU A 137 -22.77 -13.12 15.27
N THR A 138 -21.60 -13.70 15.44
CA THR A 138 -21.48 -15.12 15.68
C THR A 138 -22.12 -15.52 17.01
N ASP A 139 -22.01 -14.66 18.00
CA ASP A 139 -22.59 -14.88 19.32
C ASP A 139 -24.13 -14.74 19.28
N ASP A 140 -24.64 -13.83 18.48
CA ASP A 140 -26.08 -13.60 18.34
C ASP A 140 -26.82 -14.75 17.62
N GLU A 141 -26.12 -15.49 16.78
CA GLU A 141 -26.70 -16.61 16.04
C GLU A 141 -26.85 -17.86 16.89
N ARG A 142 -26.31 -17.86 18.08
CA ARG A 142 -26.39 -18.96 19.01
C ARG A 142 -27.52 -18.76 20.01
#